data_0484c3ca7e02dac58f201743e750056f
#
_entry.id   0484c3ca7e02dac58f201743e750056f
#
_cell.length_a   1.000
_cell.length_b   1.000
_cell.length_c   1.000
_cell.angle_alpha   90.00
_cell.angle_beta   90.00
_cell.angle_gamma   90.00
#
_symmetry.space_group_name_H-M   'P 1'
#
loop_
_entity.id
_entity.type
_entity.pdbx_description
1 polymer ?
#
loop_
_entity_poly.entity_id
_entity_poly.type
_entity_poly.pdbx_seq_one_letter_code
_entity_poly.pdbx_strand_id
1 'polypeptide(L)'
;MYRLTDIISDERLEVRNSAFQTLLRIFKNHSADFSNPAWQLAIETLLFKVLRENAEKQRILRSSKASSNVIIGLDNTSSEIIGDITSLLVGQFEQMASLDAFDRLWSDLMEIFETLLSFHSSVINAPVYDGISALLGAFGLGNQMLDRAVSRTELLWSSAIPDCSADVKGQNAEQEQYIAYVNCGRSVYGLIEKSASADRLEKLVQNMVDCVRSSTGAAYSSDVNDLTMLQQKVLEHLQALHGNIELVSSTLVNAASQLVSLPFASHEKPKTNLTFVALSKASMDWLVELIAKDLSTPEMFRSVAVAKALEDLATPMSLKYRWTQPGKAPALWXKASSASLSIIDKTLAQMKELGIENEMKTRIWTAIINITHAVMHADIDEASPQPTFETVEKDEVFDCEAMRQLKTMITPVLGSADIPDAVRQTYVSSLFNASLIHSVERGDIPQDADRLDKLDTLRMGRVRDPEPSLREDMAYLCFRELISLVGDSSKDQVKLSQAAASYLVLRFALPLKAYVVDQPLRGSLPQPLSQVEELLFCLTEIEKLQGLLAPMNKTDGTGPAGHQAHLELLFPLVVKAVGVAGDKRYGNKKALALLERVLVAIR
;
A
#
# COMPACT_ATOMS: atom_id res chain seq x y z
N MET A 1 56.67 3.05 13.67
CA MET A 1 55.22 3.13 13.53
C MET A 1 54.53 3.49 14.85
N TYR A 2 54.82 2.84 15.97
CA TYR A 2 54.14 3.08 17.27
C TYR A 2 54.13 4.58 17.68
N ARG A 3 55.27 5.29 17.54
CA ARG A 3 55.31 6.74 17.85
C ARG A 3 54.45 7.60 16.90
N LEU A 4 54.21 7.13 15.68
CA LEU A 4 53.29 7.84 14.75
C LEU A 4 51.86 7.82 15.28
N THR A 5 51.42 6.72 15.93
CA THR A 5 50.07 6.66 16.50
C THR A 5 49.87 7.69 17.61
N ASP A 6 50.90 7.99 18.39
CA ASP A 6 50.83 9.03 19.42
C ASP A 6 50.70 10.43 18.77
N ILE A 7 51.40 10.65 17.64
CA ILE A 7 51.35 11.94 16.90
C ILE A 7 49.97 12.08 16.20
N ILE A 8 49.32 10.98 15.80
CA ILE A 8 47.98 11.02 15.24
C ILE A 8 46.95 11.61 16.23
N SER A 9 47.28 11.60 17.52
CA SER A 9 46.45 12.19 18.57
C SER A 9 46.77 13.68 18.84
N ASP A 10 47.71 14.31 18.11
CA ASP A 10 48.09 15.72 18.27
C ASP A 10 46.89 16.67 18.08
N GLU A 11 46.87 17.79 18.76
CA GLU A 11 45.78 18.78 18.67
C GLU A 11 45.74 19.46 17.28
N ARG A 12 46.90 19.57 16.62
CA ARG A 12 47.02 20.24 15.31
C ARG A 12 46.60 19.31 14.19
N LEU A 13 45.58 19.69 13.41
CA LEU A 13 45.01 18.90 12.32
C LEU A 13 46.08 18.46 11.30
N GLU A 14 46.91 19.37 10.87
CA GLU A 14 47.93 19.10 9.84
C GLU A 14 48.94 18.05 10.30
N VAL A 15 49.32 18.11 11.59
CA VAL A 15 50.27 17.15 12.20
C VAL A 15 49.61 15.75 12.26
N ARG A 16 48.36 15.69 12.70
CA ARG A 16 47.59 14.42 12.74
C ARG A 16 47.51 13.78 11.38
N ASN A 17 47.09 14.56 10.40
CA ASN A 17 46.89 14.04 9.02
C ASN A 17 48.21 13.59 8.42
N SER A 18 49.28 14.35 8.59
CA SER A 18 50.62 14.00 8.09
C SER A 18 51.13 12.69 8.72
N ALA A 19 50.96 12.54 10.03
CA ALA A 19 51.38 11.35 10.77
C ALA A 19 50.56 10.11 10.30
N PHE A 20 49.23 10.28 10.13
CA PHE A 20 48.33 9.21 9.68
C PHE A 20 48.66 8.78 8.24
N GLN A 21 48.83 9.73 7.33
CA GLN A 21 49.20 9.44 5.95
C GLN A 21 50.57 8.75 5.85
N THR A 22 51.51 9.14 6.72
CA THR A 22 52.82 8.48 6.82
C THR A 22 52.68 7.03 7.28
N LEU A 23 51.84 6.79 8.29
CA LEU A 23 51.57 5.44 8.81
C LEU A 23 50.97 4.55 7.68
N LEU A 24 49.97 5.06 6.98
CA LEU A 24 49.33 4.33 5.87
C LEU A 24 50.33 4.01 4.75
N ARG A 25 51.20 4.96 4.40
CA ARG A 25 52.22 4.77 3.37
C ARG A 25 53.22 3.69 3.76
N ILE A 26 53.60 3.63 5.04
CA ILE A 26 54.48 2.54 5.54
C ILE A 26 53.79 1.19 5.34
N PHE A 27 52.48 1.08 5.71
CA PHE A 27 51.73 -0.16 5.51
C PHE A 27 51.66 -0.55 4.04
N LYS A 28 51.30 0.41 3.16
CA LYS A 28 51.19 0.13 1.71
C LYS A 28 52.51 -0.35 1.10
N ASN A 29 53.63 0.25 1.52
CA ASN A 29 54.93 -0.07 0.91
C ASN A 29 55.62 -1.31 1.48
N HIS A 30 55.32 -1.65 2.73
CA HIS A 30 56.04 -2.70 3.44
C HIS A 30 55.19 -3.84 3.98
N SER A 31 53.92 -3.85 3.61
CA SER A 31 52.98 -4.89 4.10
C SER A 31 53.43 -6.33 3.74
N ALA A 32 54.00 -6.48 2.55
CA ALA A 32 54.47 -7.78 2.09
C ALA A 32 55.67 -8.35 2.91
N ASP A 33 56.35 -7.46 3.64
CA ASP A 33 57.49 -7.86 4.47
C ASP A 33 57.09 -8.33 5.89
N PHE A 34 55.78 -8.17 6.26
CA PHE A 34 55.33 -8.47 7.63
C PHE A 34 55.03 -9.97 7.76
N SER A 35 55.55 -10.60 8.80
CA SER A 35 55.16 -11.93 9.23
C SER A 35 53.73 -11.87 9.85
N ASN A 36 53.07 -13.01 9.95
CA ASN A 36 51.73 -13.11 10.52
C ASN A 36 51.67 -12.52 11.95
N PRO A 37 52.61 -12.81 12.88
CA PRO A 37 52.59 -12.14 14.18
C PRO A 37 52.78 -10.61 14.11
N ALA A 38 53.60 -10.14 13.14
CA ALA A 38 53.81 -8.71 12.95
C ALA A 38 52.53 -8.03 12.44
N TRP A 39 51.80 -8.71 11.52
CA TRP A 39 50.49 -8.24 11.02
C TRP A 39 49.47 -8.14 12.16
N GLN A 40 49.34 -9.23 12.95
CA GLN A 40 48.42 -9.21 14.09
C GLN A 40 48.73 -8.06 15.04
N LEU A 41 49.98 -7.90 15.42
CA LEU A 41 50.41 -6.82 16.31
C LEU A 41 50.13 -5.43 15.70
N ALA A 42 50.42 -5.28 14.42
CA ALA A 42 50.17 -4.00 13.72
C ALA A 42 48.66 -3.64 13.69
N ILE A 43 47.79 -4.60 13.41
CA ILE A 43 46.33 -4.39 13.42
C ILE A 43 45.88 -3.98 14.83
N GLU A 44 46.23 -4.78 15.85
CA GLU A 44 45.75 -4.57 17.22
C GLU A 44 46.30 -3.28 17.84
N THR A 45 47.63 -3.05 17.73
CA THR A 45 48.29 -1.98 18.48
C THR A 45 48.49 -0.67 17.73
N LEU A 46 48.29 -0.69 16.39
CA LEU A 46 48.39 0.54 15.59
C LEU A 46 47.05 0.94 15.02
N LEU A 47 46.46 0.11 14.13
CA LEU A 47 45.23 0.49 13.42
C LEU A 47 44.02 0.60 14.36
N PHE A 48 43.79 -0.42 15.19
CA PHE A 48 42.67 -0.39 16.14
C PHE A 48 42.88 0.66 17.24
N LYS A 49 44.14 0.93 17.63
CA LYS A 49 44.46 2.01 18.57
C LYS A 49 44.00 3.36 18.01
N VAL A 50 44.33 3.65 16.74
CA VAL A 50 43.90 4.91 16.06
C VAL A 50 42.39 5.05 16.07
N LEU A 51 41.65 3.97 15.72
CA LEU A 51 40.17 4.00 15.70
C LEU A 51 39.62 4.23 17.12
N ARG A 52 40.16 3.53 18.15
CA ARG A 52 39.70 3.69 19.53
C ARG A 52 39.96 5.09 20.07
N GLU A 53 41.16 5.65 19.80
CA GLU A 53 41.52 7.02 20.23
C GLU A 53 40.62 8.05 19.54
N ASN A 54 40.29 7.83 18.26
CA ASN A 54 39.36 8.67 17.53
C ASN A 54 37.95 8.60 18.15
N ALA A 55 37.47 7.41 18.49
CA ALA A 55 36.18 7.22 19.16
C ALA A 55 36.17 7.92 20.53
N GLU A 56 37.26 7.84 21.30
CA GLU A 56 37.38 8.50 22.62
C GLU A 56 37.34 10.04 22.48
N LYS A 57 38.01 10.59 21.44
CA LYS A 57 37.95 12.04 21.16
C LYS A 57 36.50 12.46 20.81
N GLN A 58 35.79 11.66 19.99
CA GLN A 58 34.38 11.89 19.68
C GLN A 58 33.56 11.96 20.98
N ARG A 59 33.74 10.99 21.88
CA ARG A 59 33.02 10.90 23.14
C ARG A 59 33.26 12.15 24.01
N ILE A 60 34.54 12.54 24.16
CA ILE A 60 34.95 13.68 25.00
C ILE A 60 34.34 14.99 24.44
N LEU A 61 34.50 15.24 23.13
CA LEU A 61 34.04 16.50 22.53
C LEU A 61 32.53 16.63 22.54
N ARG A 62 31.80 15.53 22.28
CA ARG A 62 30.34 15.56 22.35
C ARG A 62 29.82 15.75 23.76
N SER A 63 30.49 15.17 24.78
CA SER A 63 30.10 15.35 26.17
C SER A 63 30.43 16.77 26.69
N SER A 64 31.46 17.43 26.15
CA SER A 64 31.84 18.78 26.52
C SER A 64 31.05 19.89 25.84
N LYS A 65 30.06 19.52 24.98
CA LYS A 65 29.25 20.47 24.21
C LYS A 65 30.12 21.40 23.34
N ALA A 66 31.12 20.84 22.67
CA ALA A 66 32.00 21.58 21.75
C ALA A 66 31.18 22.30 20.65
N SER A 67 31.75 23.33 20.05
CA SER A 67 31.09 24.09 19.01
C SER A 67 30.81 23.21 17.78
N SER A 68 29.74 23.55 17.01
CA SER A 68 29.33 22.82 15.82
C SER A 68 30.46 22.64 14.80
N ASN A 69 31.28 23.67 14.58
CA ASN A 69 32.40 23.61 13.65
C ASN A 69 33.48 22.60 14.07
N VAL A 70 33.73 22.48 15.36
CA VAL A 70 34.70 21.50 15.92
C VAL A 70 34.15 20.08 15.73
N ILE A 71 32.84 19.88 15.98
CA ILE A 71 32.21 18.58 15.80
C ILE A 71 32.23 18.18 14.29
N ILE A 72 31.87 19.09 13.40
CA ILE A 72 31.92 18.85 11.93
C ILE A 72 33.34 18.47 11.50
N GLY A 73 34.33 19.23 11.96
CA GLY A 73 35.74 18.95 11.63
C GLY A 73 36.20 17.60 12.12
N LEU A 74 35.80 17.23 13.34
CA LEU A 74 36.14 15.91 13.91
C LEU A 74 35.39 14.77 13.18
N ASP A 75 34.10 14.95 12.83
CA ASP A 75 33.34 13.95 12.09
C ASP A 75 33.99 13.69 10.73
N ASN A 76 34.40 14.74 10.01
CA ASN A 76 35.09 14.61 8.72
C ASN A 76 36.42 13.86 8.87
N THR A 77 37.20 14.19 9.88
CA THR A 77 38.47 13.49 10.19
C THR A 77 38.21 12.02 10.51
N SER A 78 37.18 11.74 11.32
CA SER A 78 36.79 10.36 11.65
C SER A 78 36.41 9.59 10.39
N SER A 79 35.64 10.19 9.50
CA SER A 79 35.22 9.59 8.23
C SER A 79 36.44 9.19 7.38
N GLU A 80 37.41 10.09 7.27
CA GLU A 80 38.67 9.83 6.53
C GLU A 80 39.46 8.68 7.17
N ILE A 81 39.64 8.69 8.49
CA ILE A 81 40.39 7.65 9.23
C ILE A 81 39.71 6.28 9.02
N ILE A 82 38.37 6.20 9.18
CA ILE A 82 37.61 4.97 8.99
C ILE A 82 37.80 4.45 7.56
N GLY A 83 37.59 5.30 6.57
CA GLY A 83 37.71 4.97 5.16
C GLY A 83 39.11 4.45 4.79
N ASP A 84 40.13 5.15 5.23
CA ASP A 84 41.53 4.78 4.92
C ASP A 84 41.94 3.47 5.59
N ILE A 85 41.58 3.27 6.87
CA ILE A 85 41.91 2.03 7.61
C ILE A 85 41.15 0.86 6.99
N THR A 86 39.85 0.99 6.69
CA THR A 86 39.09 -0.07 6.06
C THR A 86 39.62 -0.39 4.66
N SER A 87 40.01 0.61 3.88
CA SER A 87 40.66 0.39 2.57
C SER A 87 41.96 -0.40 2.69
N LEU A 88 42.77 -0.07 3.70
CA LEU A 88 44.02 -0.81 3.97
C LEU A 88 43.72 -2.28 4.33
N LEU A 89 42.75 -2.50 5.23
CA LEU A 89 42.35 -3.84 5.64
C LEU A 89 41.79 -4.65 4.47
N VAL A 90 40.99 -4.03 3.60
CA VAL A 90 40.48 -4.66 2.36
C VAL A 90 41.63 -5.08 1.45
N GLY A 91 42.61 -4.18 1.25
CA GLY A 91 43.77 -4.45 0.41
C GLY A 91 44.67 -5.57 0.94
N GLN A 92 44.64 -5.85 2.23
CA GLN A 92 45.45 -6.90 2.90
C GLN A 92 44.55 -7.98 3.52
N PHE A 93 43.33 -8.13 3.00
CA PHE A 93 42.32 -8.99 3.61
C PHE A 93 42.75 -10.48 3.70
N GLU A 94 43.37 -10.99 2.65
CA GLU A 94 43.83 -12.38 2.61
C GLU A 94 44.82 -12.69 3.75
N GLN A 95 45.72 -11.73 4.03
CA GLN A 95 46.66 -11.88 5.14
C GLN A 95 45.95 -11.83 6.48
N MET A 96 45.01 -10.90 6.67
CA MET A 96 44.23 -10.82 7.89
C MET A 96 43.40 -12.08 8.11
N ALA A 97 42.77 -12.60 7.07
CA ALA A 97 41.92 -13.80 7.12
C ALA A 97 42.72 -15.08 7.42
N SER A 98 44.03 -15.09 7.11
CA SER A 98 44.90 -16.25 7.38
C SER A 98 45.41 -16.29 8.82
N LEU A 99 45.17 -15.26 9.62
CA LEU A 99 45.65 -15.21 11.01
C LEU A 99 44.78 -16.09 11.92
N ASP A 100 45.42 -16.83 12.83
CA ASP A 100 44.72 -17.64 13.85
C ASP A 100 43.79 -16.77 14.72
N ALA A 101 44.12 -15.50 14.86
CA ALA A 101 43.37 -14.52 15.66
C ALA A 101 42.24 -13.85 14.87
N PHE A 102 41.93 -14.24 13.63
CA PHE A 102 40.98 -13.55 12.74
C PHE A 102 39.63 -13.31 13.41
N ASP A 103 39.06 -14.33 14.03
CA ASP A 103 37.73 -14.23 14.67
C ASP A 103 37.71 -13.15 15.78
N ARG A 104 38.78 -13.09 16.55
CA ARG A 104 38.94 -12.07 17.61
C ARG A 104 39.12 -10.68 17.01
N LEU A 105 39.99 -10.56 16.00
CA LEU A 105 40.23 -9.29 15.30
C LEU A 105 38.94 -8.76 14.67
N TRP A 106 38.16 -9.64 14.04
CA TRP A 106 36.87 -9.30 13.46
C TRP A 106 35.90 -8.78 14.53
N SER A 107 35.78 -9.51 15.65
CA SER A 107 34.92 -9.10 16.77
C SER A 107 35.32 -7.74 17.35
N ASP A 108 36.64 -7.52 17.53
CA ASP A 108 37.17 -6.23 18.01
C ASP A 108 36.84 -5.09 17.06
N LEU A 109 36.98 -5.32 15.75
CA LEU A 109 36.64 -4.33 14.71
C LEU A 109 35.15 -3.98 14.75
N MET A 110 34.29 -5.00 14.85
CA MET A 110 32.84 -4.78 14.94
C MET A 110 32.47 -4.03 16.22
N GLU A 111 33.14 -4.28 17.34
CA GLU A 111 32.94 -3.53 18.59
C GLU A 111 33.34 -2.06 18.45
N ILE A 112 34.45 -1.80 17.77
CA ILE A 112 34.90 -0.41 17.48
C ILE A 112 33.85 0.28 16.59
N PHE A 113 33.37 -0.40 15.55
CA PHE A 113 32.34 0.13 14.65
C PHE A 113 31.03 0.41 15.40
N GLU A 114 30.61 -0.50 16.28
CA GLU A 114 29.42 -0.29 17.13
C GLU A 114 29.58 0.98 17.99
N THR A 115 30.78 1.18 18.56
CA THR A 115 31.08 2.40 19.33
C THR A 115 30.97 3.66 18.46
N LEU A 116 31.51 3.60 17.22
CA LEU A 116 31.45 4.73 16.29
C LEU A 116 30.00 5.04 15.86
N LEU A 117 29.19 4.02 15.60
CA LEU A 117 27.76 4.18 15.25
C LEU A 117 26.95 4.78 16.41
N SER A 118 27.37 4.56 17.67
CA SER A 118 26.68 5.10 18.84
C SER A 118 26.75 6.64 18.93
N PHE A 119 27.56 7.29 18.10
CA PHE A 119 27.62 8.74 18.04
C PHE A 119 26.50 9.37 17.21
N HIS A 120 25.73 8.55 16.50
CA HIS A 120 24.54 8.97 15.72
C HIS A 120 24.82 10.11 14.74
N SER A 121 25.98 10.05 14.06
CA SER A 121 26.39 11.02 13.06
C SER A 121 26.38 10.40 11.67
N SER A 122 25.62 10.99 10.74
CA SER A 122 25.54 10.48 9.35
C SER A 122 26.91 10.43 8.67
N VAL A 123 27.79 11.40 8.99
CA VAL A 123 29.14 11.49 8.41
C VAL A 123 30.04 10.34 8.87
N ILE A 124 29.81 9.81 10.09
CA ILE A 124 30.56 8.67 10.63
C ILE A 124 29.90 7.36 10.19
N ASN A 125 28.57 7.31 10.16
CA ASN A 125 27.82 6.08 9.87
C ASN A 125 28.10 5.56 8.46
N ALA A 126 28.13 6.44 7.45
CA ALA A 126 28.34 6.05 6.06
C ALA A 126 29.65 5.26 5.86
N PRO A 127 30.84 5.79 6.24
CA PRO A 127 32.08 5.04 6.05
C PRO A 127 32.18 3.76 6.88
N VAL A 128 31.48 3.67 8.02
CA VAL A 128 31.43 2.41 8.79
C VAL A 128 30.70 1.33 7.99
N TYR A 129 29.51 1.62 7.46
CA TYR A 129 28.75 0.64 6.67
C TYR A 129 29.43 0.33 5.34
N ASP A 130 30.01 1.33 4.68
CA ASP A 130 30.80 1.12 3.45
C ASP A 130 32.02 0.23 3.73
N GLY A 131 32.67 0.46 4.85
CA GLY A 131 33.81 -0.35 5.28
C GLY A 131 33.44 -1.80 5.52
N ILE A 132 32.34 -2.06 6.23
CA ILE A 132 31.83 -3.41 6.47
C ILE A 132 31.51 -4.06 5.11
N SER A 133 30.81 -3.36 4.24
CA SER A 133 30.44 -3.88 2.91
C SER A 133 31.68 -4.25 2.08
N ALA A 134 32.70 -3.39 2.08
CA ALA A 134 33.96 -3.60 1.34
C ALA A 134 34.73 -4.82 1.91
N LEU A 135 34.80 -4.93 3.24
CA LEU A 135 35.46 -6.09 3.90
C LEU A 135 34.73 -7.40 3.57
N LEU A 136 33.39 -7.40 3.58
CA LEU A 136 32.59 -8.58 3.21
C LEU A 136 32.80 -8.93 1.73
N GLY A 137 32.90 -7.92 0.86
CA GLY A 137 33.20 -8.11 -0.57
C GLY A 137 34.56 -8.74 -0.79
N ALA A 138 35.56 -8.39 0.03
CA ALA A 138 36.92 -8.93 -0.03
C ALA A 138 36.99 -10.42 0.38
N PHE A 139 35.99 -10.90 1.11
CA PHE A 139 35.94 -12.31 1.57
C PHE A 139 35.86 -13.30 0.41
N GLY A 140 35.25 -12.90 -0.71
CA GLY A 140 35.18 -13.73 -1.92
C GLY A 140 34.29 -14.96 -1.82
N LEU A 141 33.96 -15.53 -2.96
CA LEU A 141 33.02 -16.66 -3.10
C LEU A 141 33.62 -18.02 -2.76
N GLY A 142 34.57 -18.14 -1.89
CA GLY A 142 35.18 -19.42 -1.56
C GLY A 142 35.60 -19.59 -0.12
N ASN A 143 35.66 -18.54 0.62
CA ASN A 143 36.08 -18.56 2.01
C ASN A 143 34.85 -18.61 2.94
N GLN A 144 34.76 -19.58 3.79
CA GLN A 144 33.70 -19.66 4.81
C GLN A 144 34.10 -18.80 6.02
N MET A 145 33.37 -17.76 6.22
CA MET A 145 33.48 -16.95 7.42
C MET A 145 33.01 -17.78 8.63
N LEU A 146 33.69 -17.67 9.74
CA LEU A 146 33.29 -18.36 10.95
C LEU A 146 31.92 -17.90 11.43
N ASP A 147 31.09 -18.82 11.91
CA ASP A 147 29.71 -18.53 12.35
C ASP A 147 29.63 -17.37 13.35
N ARG A 148 30.61 -17.24 14.23
CA ARG A 148 30.72 -16.13 15.19
C ARG A 148 30.85 -14.78 14.49
N ALA A 149 31.73 -14.71 13.50
CA ALA A 149 31.98 -13.48 12.74
C ALA A 149 30.74 -13.09 11.94
N VAL A 150 30.08 -14.08 11.31
CA VAL A 150 28.81 -13.87 10.60
C VAL A 150 27.74 -13.30 11.56
N SER A 151 27.54 -13.98 12.69
CA SER A 151 26.53 -13.59 13.69
C SER A 151 26.80 -12.19 14.25
N ARG A 152 28.06 -11.86 14.50
CA ARG A 152 28.45 -10.54 15.04
C ARG A 152 28.16 -9.43 14.03
N THR A 153 28.48 -9.68 12.75
CA THR A 153 28.25 -8.70 11.66
C THR A 153 26.75 -8.49 11.46
N GLU A 154 25.97 -9.58 11.38
CA GLU A 154 24.53 -9.51 11.24
C GLU A 154 23.88 -8.78 12.40
N LEU A 155 24.31 -9.08 13.63
CA LEU A 155 23.76 -8.42 14.83
C LEU A 155 24.04 -6.92 14.79
N LEU A 156 25.27 -6.51 14.44
CA LEU A 156 25.63 -5.10 14.32
C LEU A 156 24.73 -4.38 13.31
N TRP A 157 24.56 -4.99 12.13
CA TRP A 157 23.75 -4.38 11.06
C TRP A 157 22.25 -4.38 11.41
N SER A 158 21.73 -5.46 12.00
CA SER A 158 20.28 -5.64 12.20
C SER A 158 19.76 -4.96 13.47
N SER A 159 20.64 -4.54 14.40
CA SER A 159 20.23 -4.00 15.72
C SER A 159 19.34 -2.76 15.57
N ALA A 160 19.67 -1.86 14.66
CA ALA A 160 18.90 -0.64 14.39
C ALA A 160 19.28 -0.07 13.03
N ILE A 161 18.36 0.68 12.43
CA ILE A 161 18.69 1.49 11.24
C ILE A 161 19.57 2.68 11.69
N PRO A 162 20.38 3.26 10.77
CA PRO A 162 21.23 4.39 11.12
C PRO A 162 20.43 5.58 11.64
N ASP A 163 20.96 6.20 12.67
CA ASP A 163 20.37 7.39 13.29
C ASP A 163 21.33 8.57 13.05
N CYS A 164 20.79 9.72 12.65
CA CYS A 164 21.52 10.96 12.44
C CYS A 164 21.09 12.06 13.42
N SER A 165 20.56 11.69 14.59
CA SER A 165 20.03 12.62 15.57
C SER A 165 21.11 13.57 16.13
N ALA A 166 22.38 13.20 16.04
CA ALA A 166 23.50 14.03 16.51
C ALA A 166 24.11 14.90 15.39
N ASP A 167 23.57 14.87 14.18
CA ASP A 167 24.05 15.72 13.07
C ASP A 167 23.87 17.20 13.44
N VAL A 168 24.88 17.99 13.19
CA VAL A 168 24.81 19.44 13.35
C VAL A 168 24.39 20.09 12.04
N LYS A 169 23.79 21.27 12.16
CA LYS A 169 23.31 22.04 11.00
C LYS A 169 24.46 22.26 10.00
N GLY A 170 24.26 21.83 8.77
CA GLY A 170 25.29 21.89 7.71
C GLY A 170 25.85 20.54 7.33
N GLN A 171 25.61 19.48 8.11
CA GLN A 171 25.92 18.11 7.70
C GLN A 171 24.77 17.60 6.83
N ASN A 172 25.06 17.04 5.66
CA ASN A 172 24.05 16.60 4.67
C ASN A 172 24.33 15.17 4.19
N ALA A 173 24.81 14.29 5.08
CA ALA A 173 25.18 12.92 4.74
C ALA A 173 24.08 11.90 5.05
N GLU A 174 22.84 12.35 5.35
CA GLU A 174 21.72 11.46 5.69
C GLU A 174 21.45 10.42 4.60
N GLN A 175 21.33 10.85 3.33
CA GLN A 175 21.07 9.93 2.22
C GLN A 175 22.24 8.96 2.02
N GLU A 176 23.47 9.45 2.19
CA GLU A 176 24.70 8.65 2.04
C GLU A 176 24.75 7.54 3.09
N GLN A 177 24.43 7.85 4.37
CA GLN A 177 24.44 6.83 5.42
C GLN A 177 23.39 5.72 5.15
N TYR A 178 22.18 6.10 4.69
CA TYR A 178 21.15 5.12 4.37
C TYR A 178 21.54 4.25 3.16
N ILE A 179 22.13 4.84 2.13
CA ILE A 179 22.63 4.11 0.96
C ILE A 179 23.74 3.12 1.39
N ALA A 180 24.70 3.58 2.20
CA ALA A 180 25.77 2.74 2.73
C ALA A 180 25.19 1.57 3.55
N TYR A 181 24.21 1.86 4.42
CA TYR A 181 23.53 0.85 5.24
C TYR A 181 22.83 -0.20 4.39
N VAL A 182 22.07 0.22 3.38
CA VAL A 182 21.31 -0.68 2.49
C VAL A 182 22.27 -1.55 1.66
N ASN A 183 23.36 -0.96 1.15
CA ASN A 183 24.41 -1.71 0.43
C ASN A 183 25.07 -2.75 1.36
N CYS A 184 25.35 -2.36 2.61
CA CYS A 184 25.90 -3.27 3.63
C CYS A 184 24.91 -4.41 3.91
N GLY A 185 23.60 -4.13 3.99
CA GLY A 185 22.55 -5.13 4.14
C GLY A 185 22.57 -6.17 3.02
N ARG A 186 22.83 -5.75 1.81
CA ARG A 186 22.98 -6.67 0.65
C ARG A 186 24.19 -7.60 0.86
N SER A 187 25.31 -7.07 1.36
CA SER A 187 26.51 -7.85 1.66
C SER A 187 26.26 -8.83 2.82
N VAL A 188 25.54 -8.38 3.86
CA VAL A 188 25.13 -9.23 5.00
C VAL A 188 24.23 -10.37 4.53
N TYR A 189 23.26 -10.07 3.64
CA TYR A 189 22.38 -11.09 3.05
C TYR A 189 23.21 -12.21 2.38
N GLY A 190 24.25 -11.82 1.63
CA GLY A 190 25.14 -12.79 0.99
C GLY A 190 25.80 -13.77 1.97
N LEU A 191 26.05 -13.35 3.22
CA LEU A 191 26.60 -14.23 4.27
C LEU A 191 25.55 -15.22 4.80
N ILE A 192 24.30 -14.78 4.91
CA ILE A 192 23.24 -15.55 5.59
C ILE A 192 22.31 -16.29 4.63
N GLU A 193 22.41 -16.05 3.32
CA GLU A 193 21.49 -16.56 2.29
C GLU A 193 21.18 -18.06 2.43
N LYS A 194 22.18 -18.87 2.73
CA LYS A 194 22.04 -20.34 2.83
C LYS A 194 21.48 -20.81 4.18
N SER A 195 21.51 -19.96 5.21
CA SER A 195 21.13 -20.33 6.58
C SER A 195 20.03 -19.43 7.16
N ALA A 196 19.47 -18.53 6.33
CA ALA A 196 18.50 -17.55 6.80
C ALA A 196 17.17 -18.20 7.17
N SER A 197 16.65 -17.84 8.34
CA SER A 197 15.27 -18.15 8.72
C SER A 197 14.35 -17.03 8.19
N ALA A 198 13.04 -17.31 8.15
CA ALA A 198 12.04 -16.33 7.73
C ALA A 198 12.15 -15.03 8.56
N ASP A 199 12.33 -15.15 9.88
CA ASP A 199 12.40 -14.00 10.79
C ASP A 199 13.62 -13.11 10.48
N ARG A 200 14.78 -13.72 10.17
CA ARG A 200 16.00 -12.99 9.82
C ARG A 200 15.82 -12.21 8.52
N LEU A 201 15.19 -12.85 7.52
CA LEU A 201 14.90 -12.22 6.23
C LEU A 201 13.89 -11.09 6.39
N GLU A 202 12.82 -11.30 7.17
CA GLU A 202 11.82 -10.27 7.46
C GLU A 202 12.47 -9.06 8.13
N LYS A 203 13.34 -9.28 9.11
CA LYS A 203 14.06 -8.19 9.79
C LYS A 203 14.94 -7.41 8.81
N LEU A 204 15.68 -8.12 7.94
CA LEU A 204 16.54 -7.50 6.92
C LEU A 204 15.71 -6.62 5.97
N VAL A 205 14.62 -7.16 5.44
CA VAL A 205 13.73 -6.46 4.51
C VAL A 205 13.10 -5.25 5.20
N GLN A 206 12.62 -5.43 6.45
CA GLN A 206 11.96 -4.36 7.20
C GLN A 206 12.94 -3.19 7.47
N ASN A 207 14.18 -3.48 7.84
CA ASN A 207 15.20 -2.44 8.06
C ASN A 207 15.45 -1.62 6.78
N MET A 208 15.46 -2.25 5.61
CA MET A 208 15.61 -1.55 4.34
C MET A 208 14.41 -0.61 4.05
N VAL A 209 13.18 -1.10 4.29
CA VAL A 209 11.96 -0.30 4.13
C VAL A 209 11.98 0.88 5.12
N ASP A 210 12.39 0.64 6.36
CA ASP A 210 12.43 1.67 7.42
C ASP A 210 13.43 2.78 7.11
N CYS A 211 14.53 2.48 6.41
CA CYS A 211 15.49 3.50 5.93
C CYS A 211 14.79 4.48 4.98
N VAL A 212 13.99 3.97 4.05
CA VAL A 212 13.23 4.83 3.12
C VAL A 212 12.19 5.65 3.88
N ARG A 213 11.46 4.99 4.79
CA ARG A 213 10.40 5.64 5.58
C ARG A 213 10.97 6.78 6.44
N SER A 214 12.18 6.59 7.00
CA SER A 214 12.82 7.56 7.90
C SER A 214 13.55 8.68 7.16
N SER A 215 13.79 8.53 5.85
CA SER A 215 14.56 9.54 5.10
C SER A 215 13.77 10.84 4.93
N THR A 216 14.46 11.96 5.08
CA THR A 216 13.88 13.30 4.94
C THR A 216 14.11 13.92 3.56
N GLY A 217 15.14 13.48 2.86
CA GLY A 217 15.50 13.99 1.53
C GLY A 217 16.17 15.36 1.58
N ALA A 218 16.88 15.69 0.54
CA ALA A 218 17.51 17.00 0.38
C ALA A 218 16.45 18.08 0.08
N ALA A 219 16.75 19.31 0.43
CA ALA A 219 15.84 20.46 0.29
C ALA A 219 15.31 20.64 -1.14
N TYR A 220 16.10 20.24 -2.15
CA TYR A 220 15.76 20.42 -3.57
C TYR A 220 15.46 19.09 -4.28
N SER A 221 15.41 17.97 -3.56
CA SER A 221 15.07 16.69 -4.16
C SER A 221 13.56 16.61 -4.41
N SER A 222 13.19 16.07 -5.56
CA SER A 222 11.79 15.80 -5.91
C SER A 222 11.68 14.35 -6.35
N ASP A 223 10.83 13.61 -5.68
CA ASP A 223 10.58 12.21 -5.97
C ASP A 223 9.16 11.98 -6.51
N VAL A 224 8.62 13.00 -7.20
CA VAL A 224 7.30 12.91 -7.84
C VAL A 224 7.36 12.07 -9.12
N ASN A 225 8.36 12.31 -9.95
CA ASN A 225 8.52 11.64 -11.25
C ASN A 225 9.59 10.55 -11.23
N ASP A 226 10.67 10.79 -10.50
CA ASP A 226 11.85 9.92 -10.49
C ASP A 226 12.18 9.49 -9.04
N LEU A 227 12.72 8.30 -8.89
CA LEU A 227 13.15 7.78 -7.60
C LEU A 227 14.41 8.53 -7.11
N THR A 228 14.50 8.76 -5.80
CA THR A 228 15.77 9.17 -5.20
C THR A 228 16.76 8.00 -5.29
N MET A 229 18.05 8.30 -5.16
CA MET A 229 19.11 7.26 -5.18
C MET A 229 18.85 6.19 -4.11
N LEU A 230 18.45 6.61 -2.90
CA LEU A 230 18.11 5.66 -1.81
C LEU A 230 16.91 4.78 -2.20
N GLN A 231 15.83 5.39 -2.70
CA GLN A 231 14.64 4.66 -3.13
C GLN A 231 14.98 3.62 -4.20
N GLN A 232 15.80 4.02 -5.17
CA GLN A 232 16.27 3.14 -6.24
C GLN A 232 17.08 1.96 -5.67
N LYS A 233 18.05 2.25 -4.80
CA LYS A 233 18.92 1.21 -4.21
C LYS A 233 18.12 0.22 -3.37
N VAL A 234 17.16 0.69 -2.58
CA VAL A 234 16.30 -0.19 -1.79
C VAL A 234 15.50 -1.13 -2.71
N LEU A 235 14.85 -0.58 -3.75
CA LEU A 235 14.10 -1.40 -4.72
C LEU A 235 15.01 -2.43 -5.40
N GLU A 236 16.19 -2.02 -5.89
CA GLU A 236 17.18 -2.91 -6.54
C GLU A 236 17.56 -4.07 -5.62
N HIS A 237 17.85 -3.77 -4.35
CA HIS A 237 18.29 -4.81 -3.39
C HIS A 237 17.12 -5.73 -2.99
N LEU A 238 15.92 -5.17 -2.76
CA LEU A 238 14.75 -5.99 -2.43
C LEU A 238 14.39 -6.93 -3.60
N GLN A 239 14.43 -6.43 -4.83
CA GLN A 239 14.19 -7.25 -6.04
C GLN A 239 15.22 -8.36 -6.20
N ALA A 240 16.47 -8.11 -5.79
CA ALA A 240 17.56 -9.09 -5.88
C ALA A 240 17.50 -10.18 -4.79
N LEU A 241 16.65 -10.03 -3.75
CA LEU A 241 16.51 -11.02 -2.67
C LEU A 241 15.71 -12.26 -3.06
N HIS A 242 15.31 -12.39 -4.30
CA HIS A 242 14.39 -13.42 -4.79
C HIS A 242 15.06 -14.80 -4.99
N GLY A 243 15.95 -15.20 -4.08
CA GLY A 243 16.69 -16.47 -4.17
C GLY A 243 15.97 -17.67 -3.57
N ASN A 244 15.24 -17.49 -2.47
CA ASN A 244 14.51 -18.55 -1.77
C ASN A 244 13.01 -18.19 -1.75
N ILE A 245 12.31 -18.59 -2.79
CA ILE A 245 10.92 -18.20 -3.07
C ILE A 245 9.99 -18.48 -1.87
N GLU A 246 10.08 -19.68 -1.29
CA GLU A 246 9.15 -20.08 -0.22
C GLU A 246 9.24 -19.22 1.05
N LEU A 247 10.44 -18.76 1.38
CA LEU A 247 10.66 -17.97 2.60
C LEU A 247 10.50 -16.47 2.39
N VAL A 248 10.69 -15.98 1.17
CA VAL A 248 10.87 -14.54 0.91
C VAL A 248 9.66 -13.90 0.25
N SER A 249 8.86 -14.66 -0.52
CA SER A 249 7.78 -14.07 -1.35
C SER A 249 6.77 -13.25 -0.54
N SER A 250 6.22 -13.80 0.55
CA SER A 250 5.24 -13.07 1.37
C SER A 250 5.85 -11.83 2.03
N THR A 251 7.12 -11.93 2.45
CA THR A 251 7.87 -10.82 3.03
C THR A 251 8.07 -9.69 2.01
N LEU A 252 8.43 -10.05 0.77
CA LEU A 252 8.62 -9.07 -0.31
C LEU A 252 7.30 -8.41 -0.72
N VAL A 253 6.20 -9.18 -0.77
CA VAL A 253 4.86 -8.62 -1.03
C VAL A 253 4.48 -7.63 0.08
N ASN A 254 4.73 -7.97 1.34
CA ASN A 254 4.48 -7.05 2.46
C ASN A 254 5.34 -5.78 2.35
N ALA A 255 6.61 -5.91 1.96
CA ALA A 255 7.50 -4.75 1.76
C ALA A 255 7.00 -3.85 0.63
N ALA A 256 6.67 -4.43 -0.53
CA ALA A 256 6.13 -3.69 -1.67
C ALA A 256 4.83 -2.95 -1.28
N SER A 257 3.96 -3.62 -0.54
CA SER A 257 2.69 -3.07 -0.04
C SER A 257 2.93 -1.87 0.89
N GLN A 258 3.89 -1.98 1.82
CA GLN A 258 4.28 -0.87 2.70
C GLN A 258 4.78 0.34 1.88
N LEU A 259 5.61 0.08 0.85
CA LEU A 259 6.15 1.15 0.00
C LEU A 259 5.02 1.84 -0.82
N VAL A 260 4.00 1.07 -1.25
CA VAL A 260 2.81 1.63 -1.93
C VAL A 260 2.10 2.65 -1.02
N SER A 261 2.00 2.34 0.28
CA SER A 261 1.23 3.15 1.26
C SER A 261 1.96 4.41 1.75
N LEU A 262 3.28 4.55 1.52
CA LEU A 262 4.09 5.65 2.10
C LEU A 262 3.53 7.06 1.81
N PRO A 263 3.04 7.38 0.60
CA PRO A 263 2.50 8.73 0.35
C PRO A 263 1.32 9.10 1.24
N PHE A 264 0.59 8.12 1.73
CA PHE A 264 -0.68 8.29 2.45
C PHE A 264 -0.52 8.25 3.98
N ALA A 265 0.67 7.92 4.48
CA ALA A 265 0.98 7.84 5.90
C ALA A 265 1.19 9.25 6.51
N SER A 266 0.16 10.10 6.46
CA SER A 266 0.28 11.55 6.65
C SER A 266 0.36 12.05 8.10
N HIS A 267 0.03 11.22 9.09
CA HIS A 267 -0.12 11.73 10.46
C HIS A 267 1.10 11.51 11.37
N GLU A 268 2.09 10.76 10.90
CA GLU A 268 3.27 10.41 11.69
C GLU A 268 4.60 10.80 11.03
N LYS A 269 4.56 11.58 9.94
CA LYS A 269 5.78 11.92 9.21
C LYS A 269 6.63 12.93 9.96
N PRO A 270 7.92 12.65 10.13
CA PRO A 270 8.89 13.73 10.37
C PRO A 270 8.77 14.74 9.22
N LYS A 271 9.19 15.95 9.40
CA LYS A 271 9.18 16.99 8.35
C LYS A 271 10.07 16.53 7.19
N THR A 272 9.46 15.90 6.19
CA THR A 272 10.18 15.41 5.00
C THR A 272 9.78 16.20 3.77
N ASN A 273 10.72 16.41 2.87
CA ASN A 273 10.47 16.97 1.55
C ASN A 273 10.06 15.90 0.53
N LEU A 274 10.12 14.61 0.92
CA LEU A 274 9.81 13.49 0.04
C LEU A 274 8.31 13.26 -0.04
N THR A 275 7.83 12.97 -1.24
CA THR A 275 6.41 12.68 -1.54
C THR A 275 6.15 11.18 -1.65
N PHE A 276 7.18 10.40 -1.95
CA PHE A 276 7.14 8.94 -2.21
C PHE A 276 6.23 8.56 -3.39
N VAL A 277 5.85 9.51 -4.27
CA VAL A 277 4.94 9.27 -5.40
C VAL A 277 5.58 8.30 -6.42
N ALA A 278 6.81 8.59 -6.86
CA ALA A 278 7.51 7.73 -7.83
C ALA A 278 7.75 6.34 -7.24
N LEU A 279 8.11 6.28 -5.96
CA LEU A 279 8.35 5.01 -5.26
C LEU A 279 7.07 4.18 -5.17
N SER A 280 5.95 4.79 -4.80
CA SER A 280 4.66 4.10 -4.74
C SER A 280 4.29 3.50 -6.10
N LYS A 281 4.48 4.26 -7.19
CA LYS A 281 4.21 3.78 -8.57
C LYS A 281 5.09 2.58 -8.94
N ALA A 282 6.39 2.68 -8.68
CA ALA A 282 7.34 1.60 -8.98
C ALA A 282 7.02 0.35 -8.14
N SER A 283 6.62 0.55 -6.89
CA SER A 283 6.26 -0.53 -5.98
C SER A 283 4.95 -1.23 -6.39
N MET A 284 4.00 -0.49 -6.98
CA MET A 284 2.77 -1.10 -7.55
C MET A 284 3.10 -2.04 -8.70
N ASP A 285 4.00 -1.64 -9.61
CA ASP A 285 4.45 -2.49 -10.72
C ASP A 285 5.13 -3.75 -10.19
N TRP A 286 6.05 -3.56 -9.25
CA TRP A 286 6.77 -4.66 -8.63
C TRP A 286 5.83 -5.61 -7.88
N LEU A 287 4.83 -5.08 -7.17
CA LEU A 287 3.82 -5.86 -6.45
C LEU A 287 3.03 -6.77 -7.40
N VAL A 288 2.62 -6.24 -8.56
CA VAL A 288 1.92 -7.02 -9.60
C VAL A 288 2.82 -8.16 -10.12
N GLU A 289 4.11 -7.87 -10.35
CA GLU A 289 5.09 -8.87 -10.81
C GLU A 289 5.31 -9.98 -9.76
N LEU A 290 5.48 -9.59 -8.48
CA LEU A 290 5.69 -10.54 -7.37
C LEU A 290 4.50 -11.50 -7.25
N ILE A 291 3.30 -10.95 -7.21
CA ILE A 291 2.09 -11.75 -7.05
C ILE A 291 1.90 -12.65 -8.28
N ALA A 292 2.10 -12.13 -9.49
CA ALA A 292 1.98 -12.91 -10.72
C ALA A 292 2.93 -14.11 -10.76
N LYS A 293 4.12 -13.95 -10.19
CA LYS A 293 5.17 -14.97 -10.22
C LYS A 293 4.99 -16.01 -9.13
N ASP A 294 4.62 -15.59 -7.92
CA ASP A 294 4.71 -16.43 -6.73
C ASP A 294 3.34 -16.90 -6.20
N LEU A 295 2.24 -16.52 -6.84
CA LEU A 295 0.89 -16.79 -6.35
C LEU A 295 0.56 -18.29 -6.27
N SER A 296 1.26 -19.13 -7.04
CA SER A 296 1.08 -20.58 -6.99
C SER A 296 1.64 -21.22 -5.70
N THR A 297 2.46 -20.49 -4.93
CA THR A 297 3.00 -21.01 -3.67
C THR A 297 1.93 -20.93 -2.57
N PRO A 298 1.65 -22.05 -1.85
CA PRO A 298 0.64 -22.03 -0.79
C PRO A 298 0.90 -21.00 0.30
N GLU A 299 2.16 -20.66 0.55
CA GLU A 299 2.57 -19.69 1.58
C GLU A 299 1.97 -18.30 1.33
N MET A 300 1.78 -17.91 0.08
CA MET A 300 1.17 -16.62 -0.28
C MET A 300 -0.26 -16.49 0.26
N PHE A 301 -0.98 -17.61 0.38
CA PHE A 301 -2.34 -17.64 0.90
C PHE A 301 -2.43 -17.99 2.38
N ARG A 302 -1.37 -18.60 2.95
CA ARG A 302 -1.29 -18.82 4.40
C ARG A 302 -0.94 -17.53 5.14
N SER A 303 -0.18 -16.66 4.50
CA SER A 303 0.16 -15.36 5.02
C SER A 303 -0.95 -14.34 4.70
N VAL A 304 -0.96 -13.22 5.40
CA VAL A 304 -1.91 -12.13 5.14
C VAL A 304 -1.46 -11.24 3.97
N ALA A 305 -0.35 -11.56 3.32
CA ALA A 305 0.33 -10.67 2.36
C ALA A 305 -0.57 -10.23 1.20
N VAL A 306 -1.29 -11.17 0.56
CA VAL A 306 -2.17 -10.86 -0.59
C VAL A 306 -3.32 -9.94 -0.15
N ALA A 307 -3.96 -10.27 0.98
CA ALA A 307 -5.06 -9.44 1.50
C ALA A 307 -4.57 -8.03 1.84
N LYS A 308 -3.41 -7.95 2.51
CA LYS A 308 -2.79 -6.65 2.87
C LYS A 308 -2.43 -5.83 1.63
N ALA A 309 -1.89 -6.48 0.59
CA ALA A 309 -1.57 -5.82 -0.68
C ALA A 309 -2.82 -5.17 -1.31
N LEU A 310 -3.94 -5.89 -1.32
CA LEU A 310 -5.21 -5.36 -1.82
C LEU A 310 -5.74 -4.22 -0.94
N GLU A 311 -5.63 -4.36 0.40
CA GLU A 311 -6.03 -3.30 1.36
C GLU A 311 -5.23 -2.01 1.10
N ASP A 312 -3.92 -2.13 0.91
CA ASP A 312 -3.03 -0.98 0.68
C ASP A 312 -3.28 -0.32 -0.70
N LEU A 313 -3.61 -1.13 -1.72
CA LEU A 313 -3.99 -0.62 -3.04
C LEU A 313 -5.35 0.11 -3.01
N ALA A 314 -6.26 -0.28 -2.13
CA ALA A 314 -7.54 0.41 -1.96
C ALA A 314 -7.38 1.84 -1.42
N THR A 315 -6.30 2.10 -0.68
CA THR A 315 -6.06 3.41 -0.03
C THR A 315 -5.98 4.58 -1.02
N PRO A 316 -5.10 4.56 -2.05
CA PRO A 316 -5.09 5.68 -3.02
C PRO A 316 -6.41 5.84 -3.77
N MET A 317 -7.15 4.77 -3.97
CA MET A 317 -8.44 4.80 -4.67
C MET A 317 -9.52 5.47 -3.80
N SER A 318 -9.60 5.10 -2.52
CA SER A 318 -10.57 5.69 -1.58
C SER A 318 -10.24 7.14 -1.24
N LEU A 319 -8.97 7.56 -1.37
CA LEU A 319 -8.54 8.93 -1.13
C LEU A 319 -8.48 9.78 -2.41
N LYS A 320 -9.06 9.31 -3.52
CA LYS A 320 -8.98 9.89 -4.87
C LYS A 320 -9.15 11.41 -4.90
N TYR A 321 -10.12 11.98 -4.18
CA TYR A 321 -10.37 13.42 -4.15
C TYR A 321 -9.99 14.07 -2.82
N ARG A 322 -9.72 13.28 -1.77
CA ARG A 322 -9.34 13.81 -0.45
C ARG A 322 -7.84 14.02 -0.30
N TRP A 323 -7.03 13.34 -1.11
CA TRP A 323 -5.57 13.47 -1.09
C TRP A 323 -5.09 14.14 -2.38
N THR A 324 -4.42 15.30 -2.24
CA THR A 324 -3.91 16.03 -3.40
C THR A 324 -2.51 15.54 -3.74
N GLN A 325 -2.38 14.89 -4.90
CA GLN A 325 -1.08 14.40 -5.38
C GLN A 325 -0.17 15.58 -5.76
N PRO A 326 1.06 15.62 -5.25
CA PRO A 326 2.03 16.61 -5.70
C PRO A 326 2.39 16.42 -7.18
N GLY A 327 2.58 17.53 -7.89
CA GLY A 327 3.05 17.54 -9.28
C GLY A 327 1.97 17.19 -10.31
N LYS A 328 2.41 16.96 -11.55
CA LYS A 328 1.53 16.71 -12.70
C LYS A 328 1.59 15.25 -13.21
N ALA A 329 2.24 14.37 -12.47
CA ALA A 329 2.34 12.94 -12.85
C ALA A 329 0.94 12.31 -12.84
N PRO A 330 0.69 11.26 -13.64
CA PRO A 330 -0.57 10.52 -13.60
C PRO A 330 -0.92 10.10 -12.19
N ALA A 331 -2.19 10.17 -11.83
CA ALA A 331 -2.66 9.95 -10.48
C ALA A 331 -2.34 8.53 -9.97
N LEU A 332 -1.96 8.43 -8.71
CA LEU A 332 -1.67 7.16 -8.04
C LEU A 332 -2.86 6.23 -8.05
N TRP A 333 -4.07 6.74 -7.88
CA TRP A 333 -5.28 5.93 -7.91
C TRP A 333 -5.53 5.24 -9.28
N UNK A 334 -5.13 5.76 -10.36
CA UNK A 334 -5.21 5.24 -11.52
C UNK A 334 -4.51 4.06 -11.64
N LYS A 335 -3.23 4.14 -11.25
CA LYS A 335 -2.31 2.99 -11.25
C LYS A 335 -2.74 1.92 -10.25
N ALA A 336 -3.14 2.32 -9.04
CA ALA A 336 -3.63 1.39 -8.02
C ALA A 336 -4.84 0.58 -8.50
N SER A 337 -5.78 1.21 -9.21
CA SER A 337 -6.94 0.52 -9.78
C SER A 337 -6.50 -0.55 -10.78
N SER A 338 -5.60 -0.18 -11.71
CA SER A 338 -5.08 -1.13 -12.72
C SER A 338 -4.32 -2.31 -12.07
N ALA A 339 -3.49 -2.01 -11.07
CA ALA A 339 -2.76 -3.03 -10.30
C ALA A 339 -3.74 -3.97 -9.58
N SER A 340 -4.76 -3.40 -8.92
CA SER A 340 -5.79 -4.16 -8.21
C SER A 340 -6.53 -5.15 -9.15
N LEU A 341 -6.93 -4.68 -10.34
CA LEU A 341 -7.62 -5.51 -11.32
C LEU A 341 -6.75 -6.72 -11.71
N SER A 342 -5.47 -6.48 -11.98
CA SER A 342 -4.53 -7.53 -12.35
C SER A 342 -4.33 -8.55 -11.23
N ILE A 343 -4.20 -8.08 -9.98
CA ILE A 343 -4.00 -8.94 -8.81
C ILE A 343 -5.28 -9.75 -8.51
N ILE A 344 -6.46 -9.12 -8.57
CA ILE A 344 -7.74 -9.77 -8.29
C ILE A 344 -7.97 -10.93 -9.29
N ASP A 345 -7.75 -10.67 -10.57
CA ASP A 345 -7.94 -11.67 -11.63
C ASP A 345 -7.12 -12.95 -11.34
N LYS A 346 -5.83 -12.76 -11.05
CA LYS A 346 -4.92 -13.87 -10.76
C LYS A 346 -5.26 -14.57 -9.44
N THR A 347 -5.60 -13.76 -8.40
CA THR A 347 -5.93 -14.27 -7.08
C THR A 347 -7.18 -15.15 -7.13
N LEU A 348 -8.24 -14.70 -7.81
CA LEU A 348 -9.48 -15.46 -7.91
C LEU A 348 -9.30 -16.76 -8.70
N ALA A 349 -8.48 -16.73 -9.76
CA ALA A 349 -8.16 -17.93 -10.53
C ALA A 349 -7.45 -18.96 -9.63
N GLN A 350 -6.44 -18.53 -8.87
CA GLN A 350 -5.66 -19.42 -8.02
C GLN A 350 -6.44 -19.91 -6.79
N MET A 351 -7.33 -19.09 -6.22
CA MET A 351 -8.17 -19.46 -5.07
C MET A 351 -9.08 -20.64 -5.36
N LYS A 352 -9.47 -20.84 -6.61
CA LYS A 352 -10.28 -21.99 -7.03
C LYS A 352 -9.47 -23.29 -6.99
N GLU A 353 -8.17 -23.23 -7.25
CA GLU A 353 -7.30 -24.41 -7.34
C GLU A 353 -6.75 -24.85 -5.98
N LEU A 354 -6.54 -23.89 -5.08
CA LEU A 354 -5.95 -24.15 -3.76
C LEU A 354 -7.02 -24.17 -2.67
N GLY A 355 -6.93 -25.13 -1.76
CA GLY A 355 -7.80 -25.21 -0.59
C GLY A 355 -7.38 -24.21 0.48
N ILE A 356 -7.90 -22.99 0.39
CA ILE A 356 -7.54 -21.88 1.28
C ILE A 356 -8.44 -21.89 2.52
N GLU A 357 -7.88 -21.60 3.70
CA GLU A 357 -8.62 -21.48 4.96
C GLU A 357 -9.72 -20.42 4.86
N ASN A 358 -10.87 -20.69 5.45
CA ASN A 358 -12.05 -19.83 5.40
C ASN A 358 -11.77 -18.41 5.92
N GLU A 359 -10.98 -18.28 6.98
CA GLU A 359 -10.63 -16.98 7.54
C GLU A 359 -9.85 -16.13 6.52
N MET A 360 -8.83 -16.72 5.90
CA MET A 360 -8.02 -16.03 4.89
C MET A 360 -8.86 -15.70 3.63
N LYS A 361 -9.68 -16.65 3.19
CA LYS A 361 -10.61 -16.46 2.08
C LYS A 361 -11.53 -15.25 2.34
N THR A 362 -12.10 -15.18 3.55
CA THR A 362 -12.97 -14.06 3.96
C THR A 362 -12.22 -12.73 3.93
N ARG A 363 -10.99 -12.71 4.43
CA ARG A 363 -10.17 -11.49 4.46
C ARG A 363 -9.84 -11.00 3.03
N ILE A 364 -9.45 -11.91 2.15
CA ILE A 364 -9.17 -11.57 0.73
C ILE A 364 -10.44 -11.02 0.07
N TRP A 365 -11.58 -11.69 0.26
CA TRP A 365 -12.85 -11.23 -0.30
C TRP A 365 -13.27 -9.86 0.24
N THR A 366 -13.06 -9.62 1.54
CA THR A 366 -13.33 -8.30 2.15
C THR A 366 -12.47 -7.23 1.48
N ALA A 367 -11.17 -7.51 1.24
CA ALA A 367 -10.28 -6.58 0.56
C ALA A 367 -10.73 -6.31 -0.89
N ILE A 368 -11.16 -7.35 -1.61
CA ILE A 368 -11.68 -7.22 -2.99
C ILE A 368 -12.94 -6.33 -3.00
N ILE A 369 -13.86 -6.55 -2.05
CA ILE A 369 -15.08 -5.74 -1.98
C ILE A 369 -14.75 -4.28 -1.61
N ASN A 370 -13.75 -4.05 -0.76
CA ASN A 370 -13.29 -2.69 -0.44
C ASN A 370 -12.73 -1.97 -1.67
N ILE A 371 -11.99 -2.67 -2.53
CA ILE A 371 -11.53 -2.13 -3.81
C ILE A 371 -12.72 -1.79 -4.71
N THR A 372 -13.69 -2.72 -4.81
CA THR A 372 -14.90 -2.51 -5.60
C THR A 372 -15.67 -1.29 -5.08
N HIS A 373 -15.79 -1.16 -3.76
CA HIS A 373 -16.39 0.01 -3.11
C HIS A 373 -15.65 1.30 -3.50
N ALA A 374 -14.31 1.28 -3.46
CA ALA A 374 -13.49 2.46 -3.79
C ALA A 374 -13.63 2.88 -5.27
N VAL A 375 -13.87 1.93 -6.18
CA VAL A 375 -14.17 2.22 -7.60
C VAL A 375 -15.55 2.86 -7.74
N MET A 376 -16.56 2.30 -7.05
CA MET A 376 -17.95 2.75 -7.17
C MET A 376 -18.19 4.12 -6.53
N HIS A 377 -17.51 4.41 -5.41
CA HIS A 377 -17.75 5.61 -4.60
C HIS A 377 -16.60 6.60 -4.73
N ALA A 378 -16.93 7.88 -4.66
CA ALA A 378 -15.95 8.98 -4.70
C ALA A 378 -16.48 10.12 -3.83
N ASP A 379 -15.68 10.51 -2.83
CA ASP A 379 -16.06 11.57 -1.87
C ASP A 379 -15.78 12.96 -2.47
N ILE A 380 -16.51 13.29 -3.53
CA ILE A 380 -16.35 14.57 -4.27
C ILE A 380 -16.67 15.74 -3.34
N ASP A 381 -17.72 15.61 -2.52
CA ASP A 381 -18.17 16.68 -1.63
C ASP A 381 -17.14 17.04 -0.55
N GLU A 382 -16.27 16.10 -0.19
CA GLU A 382 -15.19 16.30 0.80
C GLU A 382 -13.90 16.80 0.18
N ALA A 383 -13.83 16.92 -1.15
CA ALA A 383 -12.63 17.32 -1.87
C ALA A 383 -12.26 18.79 -1.61
N SER A 384 -10.96 19.05 -1.46
CA SER A 384 -10.42 20.39 -1.34
C SER A 384 -9.06 20.48 -2.04
N PRO A 385 -8.95 21.20 -3.16
CA PRO A 385 -10.01 21.93 -3.88
C PRO A 385 -11.01 20.99 -4.59
N GLN A 386 -12.20 21.49 -4.83
CA GLN A 386 -13.23 20.74 -5.58
C GLN A 386 -12.73 20.44 -7.00
N PRO A 387 -12.88 19.19 -7.49
CA PRO A 387 -12.51 18.87 -8.87
C PRO A 387 -13.45 19.54 -9.86
N THR A 388 -12.93 19.83 -11.06
CA THR A 388 -13.79 20.37 -12.13
C THR A 388 -14.72 19.28 -12.65
N PHE A 389 -15.85 19.69 -13.22
CA PHE A 389 -16.80 18.76 -13.85
C PHE A 389 -16.10 17.86 -14.89
N GLU A 390 -15.25 18.45 -15.75
CA GLU A 390 -14.48 17.71 -16.77
C GLU A 390 -13.58 16.65 -16.15
N THR A 391 -12.97 16.94 -14.99
CA THR A 391 -12.13 15.97 -14.26
C THR A 391 -12.98 14.80 -13.75
N VAL A 392 -14.12 15.11 -13.13
CA VAL A 392 -15.02 14.09 -12.59
C VAL A 392 -15.53 13.19 -13.72
N GLU A 393 -15.96 13.78 -14.84
CA GLU A 393 -16.46 13.04 -16.02
C GLU A 393 -15.41 12.09 -16.58
N LYS A 394 -14.17 12.58 -16.76
CA LYS A 394 -13.05 11.76 -17.25
C LYS A 394 -12.73 10.60 -16.29
N ASP A 395 -12.68 10.91 -14.99
CA ASP A 395 -12.40 9.91 -13.96
C ASP A 395 -13.52 8.87 -13.88
N GLU A 396 -14.77 9.29 -14.05
CA GLU A 396 -15.93 8.39 -14.05
C GLU A 396 -15.85 7.37 -15.19
N VAL A 397 -15.45 7.81 -16.40
CA VAL A 397 -15.29 6.90 -17.56
C VAL A 397 -14.30 5.79 -17.21
N PHE A 398 -13.18 6.14 -16.58
CA PHE A 398 -12.16 5.16 -16.13
C PHE A 398 -12.75 4.20 -15.08
N ASP A 399 -13.42 4.75 -14.05
CA ASP A 399 -14.01 3.95 -12.98
C ASP A 399 -15.12 3.01 -13.50
N CYS A 400 -15.94 3.47 -14.46
CA CYS A 400 -16.97 2.64 -15.08
C CYS A 400 -16.36 1.45 -15.82
N GLU A 401 -15.24 1.66 -16.49
CA GLU A 401 -14.52 0.56 -17.17
C GLU A 401 -13.93 -0.42 -16.14
N ALA A 402 -13.32 0.09 -15.08
CA ALA A 402 -12.80 -0.73 -13.97
C ALA A 402 -13.93 -1.54 -13.33
N MET A 403 -15.11 -0.92 -13.11
CA MET A 403 -16.27 -1.61 -12.52
C MET A 403 -16.79 -2.72 -13.46
N ARG A 404 -16.82 -2.50 -14.78
CA ARG A 404 -17.20 -3.54 -15.73
C ARG A 404 -16.27 -4.76 -15.65
N GLN A 405 -14.96 -4.52 -15.55
CA GLN A 405 -13.97 -5.59 -15.39
C GLN A 405 -14.13 -6.31 -14.05
N LEU A 406 -14.26 -5.57 -12.95
CA LEU A 406 -14.49 -6.15 -11.61
C LEU A 406 -15.71 -7.05 -11.61
N LYS A 407 -16.83 -6.57 -12.13
CA LYS A 407 -18.07 -7.34 -12.18
C LYS A 407 -17.90 -8.67 -12.94
N THR A 408 -17.18 -8.67 -14.06
CA THR A 408 -16.96 -9.92 -14.84
C THR A 408 -16.11 -10.93 -14.06
N MET A 409 -15.20 -10.45 -13.19
CA MET A 409 -14.34 -11.31 -12.38
C MET A 409 -15.03 -11.81 -11.11
N ILE A 410 -15.72 -10.91 -10.38
CA ILE A 410 -16.21 -11.21 -9.02
C ILE A 410 -17.63 -11.78 -9.00
N THR A 411 -18.54 -11.30 -9.84
CA THR A 411 -19.96 -11.69 -9.82
C THR A 411 -20.14 -13.19 -10.00
N PRO A 412 -19.47 -13.87 -10.96
CA PRO A 412 -19.65 -15.31 -11.13
C PRO A 412 -19.27 -16.16 -9.92
N VAL A 413 -18.41 -15.64 -9.04
CA VAL A 413 -17.90 -16.36 -7.87
C VAL A 413 -18.67 -16.01 -6.59
N LEU A 414 -19.17 -14.77 -6.48
CA LEU A 414 -19.85 -14.26 -5.27
C LEU A 414 -21.07 -15.08 -4.85
N GLY A 415 -21.73 -15.74 -5.80
CA GLY A 415 -22.88 -16.61 -5.52
C GLY A 415 -22.52 -17.90 -4.83
N SER A 416 -21.25 -18.31 -4.85
CA SER A 416 -20.76 -19.57 -4.31
C SER A 416 -21.08 -19.73 -2.82
N ALA A 417 -21.44 -20.96 -2.41
CA ALA A 417 -21.74 -21.30 -1.01
C ALA A 417 -20.55 -21.05 -0.07
N ASP A 418 -19.34 -21.08 -0.60
CA ASP A 418 -18.10 -20.91 0.18
C ASP A 418 -17.85 -19.46 0.61
N ILE A 419 -18.60 -18.50 0.05
CA ILE A 419 -18.40 -17.08 0.36
C ILE A 419 -19.36 -16.68 1.49
N PRO A 420 -18.87 -15.98 2.53
CA PRO A 420 -19.73 -15.53 3.63
C PRO A 420 -20.84 -14.58 3.17
N ASP A 421 -22.02 -14.70 3.76
CA ASP A 421 -23.15 -13.81 3.46
C ASP A 421 -22.84 -12.35 3.74
N ALA A 422 -22.01 -12.05 4.75
CA ALA A 422 -21.58 -10.69 5.07
C ALA A 422 -20.86 -10.02 3.88
N VAL A 423 -20.05 -10.77 3.14
CA VAL A 423 -19.34 -10.27 1.93
C VAL A 423 -20.37 -9.89 0.86
N ARG A 424 -21.34 -10.78 0.60
CA ARG A 424 -22.43 -10.53 -0.37
C ARG A 424 -23.24 -9.30 0.02
N GLN A 425 -23.62 -9.20 1.31
CA GLN A 425 -24.40 -8.05 1.82
C GLN A 425 -23.63 -6.73 1.63
N THR A 426 -22.32 -6.72 1.93
CA THR A 426 -21.48 -5.53 1.76
C THR A 426 -21.42 -5.10 0.29
N TYR A 427 -21.24 -6.07 -0.62
CA TYR A 427 -21.20 -5.78 -2.06
C TYR A 427 -22.52 -5.18 -2.54
N VAL A 428 -23.65 -5.83 -2.20
CA VAL A 428 -24.98 -5.39 -2.64
C VAL A 428 -25.34 -4.01 -2.03
N SER A 429 -25.02 -3.81 -0.75
CA SER A 429 -25.22 -2.51 -0.08
C SER A 429 -24.40 -1.41 -0.78
N SER A 430 -23.16 -1.71 -1.15
CA SER A 430 -22.30 -0.78 -1.92
C SER A 430 -22.92 -0.44 -3.27
N LEU A 431 -23.39 -1.44 -4.01
CA LEU A 431 -24.08 -1.24 -5.29
C LEU A 431 -25.32 -0.35 -5.13
N PHE A 432 -26.13 -0.62 -4.08
CA PHE A 432 -27.33 0.17 -3.80
C PHE A 432 -26.97 1.62 -3.58
N ASN A 433 -25.99 1.89 -2.69
CA ASN A 433 -25.59 3.26 -2.37
C ASN A 433 -25.02 3.98 -3.61
N ALA A 434 -24.20 3.28 -4.40
CA ALA A 434 -23.62 3.85 -5.62
C ALA A 434 -24.65 4.08 -6.72
N SER A 435 -25.79 3.34 -6.70
CA SER A 435 -26.83 3.44 -7.72
C SER A 435 -27.74 4.66 -7.56
N LEU A 436 -27.60 5.42 -6.48
CA LEU A 436 -28.47 6.57 -6.20
C LEU A 436 -28.12 7.72 -7.14
N ILE A 437 -29.05 8.05 -8.03
CA ILE A 437 -28.91 9.14 -9.01
C ILE A 437 -29.23 10.49 -8.35
N HIS A 438 -30.25 10.51 -7.49
CA HIS A 438 -30.65 11.71 -6.73
C HIS A 438 -30.48 11.49 -5.23
N SER A 439 -30.17 12.55 -4.51
CA SER A 439 -30.04 12.50 -3.06
C SER A 439 -31.34 12.03 -2.40
N VAL A 440 -31.21 11.12 -1.46
CA VAL A 440 -32.33 10.50 -0.75
C VAL A 440 -32.57 11.25 0.57
N GLU A 441 -33.84 11.56 0.83
CA GLU A 441 -34.23 12.23 2.06
C GLU A 441 -34.30 11.25 3.24
N ARG A 442 -34.04 11.77 4.42
CA ARG A 442 -34.18 11.01 5.66
C ARG A 442 -35.63 10.51 5.79
N GLY A 443 -35.81 9.22 5.97
CA GLY A 443 -37.11 8.58 6.05
C GLY A 443 -37.56 7.87 4.77
N ASP A 444 -36.89 8.11 3.64
CA ASP A 444 -37.15 7.34 2.40
C ASP A 444 -36.57 5.93 2.51
N ILE A 445 -35.44 5.79 3.18
CA ILE A 445 -34.79 4.50 3.41
C ILE A 445 -35.12 4.04 4.83
N PRO A 446 -35.69 2.83 5.03
CA PRO A 446 -35.88 2.26 6.36
C PRO A 446 -34.54 2.07 7.07
N GLN A 447 -34.55 2.11 8.40
CA GLN A 447 -33.33 1.92 9.19
C GLN A 447 -32.77 0.49 9.00
N ASP A 448 -33.65 -0.49 8.79
CA ASP A 448 -33.29 -1.86 8.42
C ASP A 448 -33.69 -2.11 6.97
N ALA A 449 -32.71 -2.31 6.08
CA ALA A 449 -32.95 -2.54 4.65
C ALA A 449 -33.75 -3.83 4.39
N ASP A 450 -33.69 -4.78 5.34
CA ASP A 450 -34.44 -6.05 5.24
C ASP A 450 -35.92 -5.89 5.61
N ARG A 451 -36.32 -4.76 6.15
CA ARG A 451 -37.72 -4.52 6.55
C ARG A 451 -38.44 -3.70 5.47
N LEU A 452 -39.05 -4.40 4.53
CA LEU A 452 -39.82 -3.79 3.45
C LEU A 452 -41.30 -3.60 3.78
N ASP A 453 -41.70 -3.91 5.02
CA ASP A 453 -43.09 -3.85 5.49
C ASP A 453 -43.66 -2.42 5.53
N LYS A 454 -42.81 -1.40 5.52
CA LYS A 454 -43.21 0.02 5.53
C LYS A 454 -42.82 0.75 4.25
N LEU A 455 -42.72 0.01 3.14
CA LEU A 455 -42.29 0.56 1.86
C LEU A 455 -43.20 1.69 1.36
N ASP A 456 -44.51 1.62 1.67
CA ASP A 456 -45.50 2.63 1.27
C ASP A 456 -45.63 3.83 2.23
N THR A 457 -44.82 3.86 3.30
CA THR A 457 -44.74 5.04 4.19
C THR A 457 -44.08 6.18 3.43
N LEU A 458 -44.74 7.33 3.41
CA LEU A 458 -44.31 8.51 2.65
C LEU A 458 -43.79 9.58 3.58
N ARG A 459 -42.70 10.23 3.19
CA ARG A 459 -42.18 11.43 3.85
C ARG A 459 -43.00 12.66 3.42
N MET A 460 -42.73 13.80 4.02
CA MET A 460 -43.24 15.07 3.53
C MET A 460 -42.56 15.42 2.21
N GLY A 461 -43.32 15.95 1.28
CA GLY A 461 -42.79 16.42 -0.01
C GLY A 461 -41.79 17.55 0.16
N ARG A 462 -40.87 17.69 -0.76
CA ARG A 462 -39.86 18.76 -0.80
C ARG A 462 -40.16 19.70 -1.97
N VAL A 463 -39.87 20.99 -1.76
CA VAL A 463 -40.04 22.02 -2.77
C VAL A 463 -38.76 22.17 -3.61
N ARG A 464 -37.61 22.02 -2.97
CA ARG A 464 -36.31 22.09 -3.67
C ARG A 464 -36.01 20.76 -4.35
N ASP A 465 -35.69 20.80 -5.62
CA ASP A 465 -35.34 19.62 -6.40
C ASP A 465 -33.92 19.12 -5.96
N PRO A 466 -33.75 17.82 -5.84
CA PRO A 466 -32.42 17.26 -5.58
C PRO A 466 -31.56 17.40 -6.83
N GLU A 467 -30.29 17.68 -6.64
CA GLU A 467 -29.34 17.68 -7.74
C GLU A 467 -28.98 16.24 -8.06
N PRO A 468 -28.83 15.92 -9.36
CA PRO A 468 -28.38 14.57 -9.73
C PRO A 468 -26.91 14.38 -9.36
N SER A 469 -26.52 13.13 -9.19
CA SER A 469 -25.13 12.73 -8.95
C SER A 469 -24.23 13.25 -10.06
N LEU A 470 -23.04 13.72 -9.71
CA LEU A 470 -22.00 14.08 -10.68
C LEU A 470 -21.44 12.83 -11.38
N ARG A 471 -21.73 11.63 -10.84
CA ARG A 471 -21.32 10.34 -11.40
C ARG A 471 -22.55 9.53 -11.83
N GLU A 472 -23.31 10.09 -12.76
CA GLU A 472 -24.59 9.52 -13.23
C GLU A 472 -24.41 8.20 -13.98
N ASP A 473 -23.34 8.08 -14.80
CA ASP A 473 -23.06 6.85 -15.56
C ASP A 473 -22.72 5.68 -14.62
N MET A 474 -21.93 5.94 -13.58
CA MET A 474 -21.62 4.95 -12.54
C MET A 474 -22.90 4.55 -11.80
N ALA A 475 -23.76 5.50 -11.46
CA ALA A 475 -25.01 5.22 -10.74
C ALA A 475 -25.92 4.29 -11.58
N TYR A 476 -26.07 4.58 -12.86
CA TYR A 476 -26.84 3.71 -13.74
C TYR A 476 -26.16 2.35 -13.95
N LEU A 477 -24.84 2.31 -14.01
CA LEU A 477 -24.10 1.03 -14.14
C LEU A 477 -24.35 0.15 -12.91
N CYS A 478 -24.26 0.70 -11.70
CA CYS A 478 -24.53 -0.01 -10.45
C CYS A 478 -26.01 -0.44 -10.35
N PHE A 479 -26.93 0.41 -10.80
CA PHE A 479 -28.36 0.10 -10.82
C PHE A 479 -28.63 -1.09 -11.75
N ARG A 480 -28.08 -1.08 -12.98
CA ARG A 480 -28.21 -2.20 -13.92
C ARG A 480 -27.63 -3.49 -13.37
N GLU A 481 -26.53 -3.37 -12.60
CA GLU A 481 -25.94 -4.55 -11.95
C GLU A 481 -26.90 -5.14 -10.90
N LEU A 482 -27.49 -4.31 -10.03
CA LEU A 482 -28.51 -4.79 -9.06
C LEU A 482 -29.66 -5.53 -9.76
N ILE A 483 -30.14 -4.96 -10.88
CA ILE A 483 -31.22 -5.56 -11.69
C ILE A 483 -30.74 -6.93 -12.23
N SER A 484 -29.53 -6.98 -12.77
CA SER A 484 -28.94 -8.20 -13.32
C SER A 484 -28.81 -9.30 -12.28
N LEU A 485 -28.35 -8.94 -11.06
CA LEU A 485 -28.18 -9.90 -9.96
C LEU A 485 -29.52 -10.54 -9.55
N VAL A 486 -30.58 -9.73 -9.48
CA VAL A 486 -31.91 -10.23 -9.11
C VAL A 486 -32.52 -11.04 -10.25
N GLY A 487 -32.26 -10.66 -11.51
CA GLY A 487 -32.75 -11.36 -12.69
C GLY A 487 -32.06 -12.69 -12.97
N ASP A 488 -30.91 -12.95 -12.32
CA ASP A 488 -30.14 -14.18 -12.53
C ASP A 488 -30.77 -15.36 -11.77
N SER A 489 -31.38 -16.28 -12.51
CA SER A 489 -32.05 -17.47 -11.96
C SER A 489 -31.14 -18.70 -11.89
N SER A 490 -29.85 -18.58 -12.22
CA SER A 490 -28.93 -19.70 -12.19
C SER A 490 -28.74 -20.21 -10.75
N LYS A 491 -28.61 -21.53 -10.59
CA LYS A 491 -28.50 -22.18 -9.26
C LYS A 491 -27.30 -21.65 -8.45
N ASP A 492 -26.23 -21.31 -9.14
CA ASP A 492 -24.99 -20.87 -8.50
C ASP A 492 -25.08 -19.41 -8.00
N GLN A 493 -26.10 -18.65 -8.44
CA GLN A 493 -26.26 -17.24 -8.07
C GLN A 493 -27.44 -16.98 -7.12
N VAL A 494 -28.15 -18.01 -6.68
CA VAL A 494 -29.34 -17.87 -5.84
C VAL A 494 -29.08 -17.03 -4.57
N LYS A 495 -27.97 -17.29 -3.86
CA LYS A 495 -27.63 -16.55 -2.62
C LYS A 495 -27.37 -15.07 -2.88
N LEU A 496 -26.70 -14.76 -4.00
CA LEU A 496 -26.40 -13.36 -4.37
C LEU A 496 -27.68 -12.65 -4.82
N SER A 497 -28.50 -13.31 -5.60
CA SER A 497 -29.80 -12.81 -6.03
C SER A 497 -30.71 -12.51 -4.83
N GLN A 498 -30.76 -13.41 -3.85
CA GLN A 498 -31.53 -13.22 -2.60
C GLN A 498 -31.02 -12.01 -1.80
N ALA A 499 -29.71 -11.86 -1.69
CA ALA A 499 -29.10 -10.72 -1.00
C ALA A 499 -29.45 -9.38 -1.71
N ALA A 500 -29.54 -9.39 -3.03
CA ALA A 500 -29.81 -8.19 -3.83
C ALA A 500 -31.30 -7.82 -3.90
N ALA A 501 -32.21 -8.77 -3.70
CA ALA A 501 -33.66 -8.57 -3.96
C ALA A 501 -34.25 -7.42 -3.12
N SER A 502 -33.99 -7.39 -1.81
CA SER A 502 -34.54 -6.35 -0.92
C SER A 502 -34.00 -4.94 -1.29
N TYR A 503 -32.72 -4.87 -1.63
CA TYR A 503 -32.09 -3.61 -2.06
C TYR A 503 -32.66 -3.11 -3.38
N LEU A 504 -32.91 -4.01 -4.33
CA LEU A 504 -33.50 -3.62 -5.62
C LEU A 504 -34.93 -3.08 -5.45
N VAL A 505 -35.76 -3.75 -4.64
CA VAL A 505 -37.13 -3.29 -4.36
C VAL A 505 -37.09 -1.90 -3.71
N LEU A 506 -36.21 -1.71 -2.73
CA LEU A 506 -36.01 -0.40 -2.10
C LEU A 506 -35.56 0.65 -3.13
N ARG A 507 -34.62 0.26 -4.01
CA ARG A 507 -34.10 1.17 -5.04
C ARG A 507 -35.22 1.63 -6.01
N PHE A 508 -36.09 0.71 -6.41
CA PHE A 508 -37.26 1.04 -7.24
C PHE A 508 -38.27 1.92 -6.50
N ALA A 509 -38.41 1.71 -5.19
CA ALA A 509 -39.36 2.49 -4.38
C ALA A 509 -38.98 3.97 -4.29
N LEU A 510 -37.68 4.31 -4.30
CA LEU A 510 -37.19 5.69 -4.06
C LEU A 510 -37.75 6.69 -5.09
N PRO A 511 -37.61 6.51 -6.41
CA PRO A 511 -38.19 7.46 -7.37
C PRO A 511 -39.72 7.46 -7.38
N LEU A 512 -40.36 6.33 -7.07
CA LEU A 512 -41.83 6.27 -6.92
C LEU A 512 -42.28 7.09 -5.73
N LYS A 513 -41.63 6.96 -4.57
CA LYS A 513 -41.91 7.77 -3.37
C LYS A 513 -41.76 9.27 -3.68
N ALA A 514 -40.61 9.64 -4.28
CA ALA A 514 -40.33 11.03 -4.64
C ALA A 514 -41.41 11.55 -5.58
N TYR A 515 -41.81 10.81 -6.60
CA TYR A 515 -42.86 11.20 -7.52
C TYR A 515 -44.18 11.46 -6.79
N VAL A 516 -44.58 10.52 -5.93
CA VAL A 516 -45.88 10.60 -5.20
C VAL A 516 -45.94 11.82 -4.28
N VAL A 517 -44.85 12.16 -3.58
CA VAL A 517 -44.90 13.23 -2.58
C VAL A 517 -44.49 14.60 -3.13
N ASP A 518 -43.57 14.65 -4.12
CA ASP A 518 -43.04 15.94 -4.60
C ASP A 518 -43.85 16.51 -5.78
N GLN A 519 -44.36 15.69 -6.71
CA GLN A 519 -45.09 16.18 -7.89
C GLN A 519 -46.33 17.00 -7.53
N PRO A 520 -47.17 16.58 -6.56
CA PRO A 520 -48.31 17.40 -6.18
C PRO A 520 -47.94 18.80 -5.68
N LEU A 521 -46.79 18.99 -5.06
CA LEU A 521 -46.33 20.30 -4.60
C LEU A 521 -45.89 21.21 -5.75
N ARG A 522 -45.50 20.61 -6.89
CA ARG A 522 -45.08 21.34 -8.08
C ARG A 522 -46.27 21.87 -8.89
N GLY A 523 -47.46 21.32 -8.65
CA GLY A 523 -48.64 21.65 -9.44
C GLY A 523 -48.46 21.27 -10.91
N SER A 524 -48.67 22.23 -11.82
CA SER A 524 -48.55 22.03 -13.27
C SER A 524 -47.10 22.03 -13.78
N LEU A 525 -46.11 22.34 -12.93
CA LEU A 525 -44.72 22.36 -13.34
C LEU A 525 -44.19 20.90 -13.47
N PRO A 526 -43.51 20.59 -14.57
CA PRO A 526 -42.96 19.23 -14.72
C PRO A 526 -41.79 18.98 -13.75
N GLN A 527 -41.56 17.72 -13.45
CA GLN A 527 -40.34 17.33 -12.73
C GLN A 527 -39.09 17.64 -13.58
N PRO A 528 -37.94 17.83 -12.95
CA PRO A 528 -36.68 17.88 -13.68
C PRO A 528 -36.52 16.64 -14.57
N LEU A 529 -35.87 16.81 -15.72
CA LEU A 529 -35.72 15.76 -16.72
C LEU A 529 -35.07 14.52 -16.12
N SER A 530 -34.00 14.68 -15.36
CA SER A 530 -33.27 13.57 -14.74
C SER A 530 -34.16 12.72 -13.81
N GLN A 531 -35.07 13.35 -13.06
CA GLN A 531 -36.01 12.63 -12.19
C GLN A 531 -37.03 11.86 -13.01
N VAL A 532 -37.54 12.46 -14.11
CA VAL A 532 -38.47 11.77 -15.03
C VAL A 532 -37.79 10.57 -15.69
N GLU A 533 -36.55 10.75 -16.15
CA GLU A 533 -35.77 9.69 -16.77
C GLU A 533 -35.51 8.54 -15.80
N GLU A 534 -35.15 8.83 -14.56
CA GLU A 534 -34.96 7.81 -13.52
C GLU A 534 -36.27 7.04 -13.26
N LEU A 535 -37.39 7.75 -13.11
CA LEU A 535 -38.71 7.14 -12.88
C LEU A 535 -39.10 6.22 -14.05
N LEU A 536 -38.98 6.70 -15.30
CA LEU A 536 -39.30 5.91 -16.50
C LEU A 536 -38.38 4.69 -16.63
N PHE A 537 -37.10 4.84 -16.32
CA PHE A 537 -36.13 3.74 -16.28
C PHE A 537 -36.60 2.67 -15.28
N CYS A 538 -36.92 3.07 -14.05
CA CYS A 538 -37.39 2.14 -13.01
C CYS A 538 -38.62 1.37 -13.46
N LEU A 539 -39.63 2.07 -13.99
CA LEU A 539 -40.90 1.45 -14.43
C LEU A 539 -40.64 0.46 -15.57
N THR A 540 -39.77 0.82 -16.52
CA THR A 540 -39.41 -0.02 -17.66
C THR A 540 -38.72 -1.32 -17.18
N GLU A 541 -37.80 -1.18 -16.22
CA GLU A 541 -37.04 -2.33 -15.70
C GLU A 541 -37.91 -3.25 -14.82
N ILE A 542 -38.87 -2.70 -14.05
CA ILE A 542 -39.84 -3.51 -13.30
C ILE A 542 -40.67 -4.34 -14.25
N GLU A 543 -41.16 -3.73 -15.36
CA GLU A 543 -41.95 -4.43 -16.39
C GLU A 543 -41.13 -5.57 -17.01
N LYS A 544 -39.87 -5.35 -17.33
CA LYS A 544 -38.98 -6.37 -17.91
C LYS A 544 -38.72 -7.52 -16.92
N LEU A 545 -38.47 -7.22 -15.66
CA LEU A 545 -38.20 -8.23 -14.62
C LEU A 545 -39.37 -9.20 -14.46
N GLN A 546 -40.59 -8.72 -14.54
CA GLN A 546 -41.79 -9.54 -14.47
C GLN A 546 -41.81 -10.59 -15.59
N GLY A 547 -41.33 -10.25 -16.79
CA GLY A 547 -41.25 -11.17 -17.90
C GLY A 547 -40.17 -12.24 -17.76
N LEU A 548 -39.17 -11.98 -16.89
CA LEU A 548 -38.02 -12.87 -16.69
C LEU A 548 -38.18 -13.79 -15.47
N LEU A 549 -38.96 -13.35 -14.48
CA LEU A 549 -39.16 -14.10 -13.24
C LEU A 549 -40.29 -15.16 -13.46
N ALA A 550 -39.95 -16.28 -14.09
CA ALA A 550 -40.83 -17.42 -14.11
C ALA A 550 -41.06 -17.93 -12.67
N PRO A 551 -42.27 -18.36 -12.33
CA PRO A 551 -42.53 -18.84 -10.97
C PRO A 551 -41.61 -20.03 -10.67
N MET A 552 -40.72 -19.89 -9.71
CA MET A 552 -39.96 -21.02 -9.18
C MET A 552 -40.95 -21.98 -8.53
N ASN A 553 -41.06 -23.18 -9.10
CA ASN A 553 -41.97 -24.20 -8.61
C ASN A 553 -41.86 -24.37 -7.09
N LYS A 554 -43.00 -24.26 -6.43
CA LYS A 554 -43.16 -24.40 -4.96
C LYS A 554 -42.95 -25.86 -4.48
N THR A 555 -41.92 -26.54 -4.98
CA THR A 555 -41.85 -27.97 -4.70
C THR A 555 -41.12 -28.38 -3.41
N ASP A 556 -40.39 -27.50 -2.76
CA ASP A 556 -39.70 -27.88 -1.51
C ASP A 556 -39.75 -26.75 -0.50
N GLY A 557 -40.72 -26.70 0.35
CA GLY A 557 -41.02 -25.72 1.40
C GLY A 557 -39.91 -24.90 2.08
N THR A 558 -38.75 -24.81 1.48
CA THR A 558 -37.59 -24.05 1.96
C THR A 558 -37.11 -22.99 0.95
N GLY A 559 -37.74 -22.91 -0.22
CA GLY A 559 -37.41 -21.84 -1.18
C GLY A 559 -38.08 -20.53 -0.79
N PRO A 560 -37.40 -19.38 -0.89
CA PRO A 560 -38.10 -18.12 -0.75
C PRO A 560 -39.19 -18.07 -1.83
N ALA A 561 -40.36 -17.62 -1.44
CA ALA A 561 -41.35 -17.15 -2.39
C ALA A 561 -40.57 -16.22 -3.32
N GLY A 562 -40.51 -16.56 -4.57
CA GLY A 562 -39.57 -15.97 -5.54
C GLY A 562 -39.49 -14.44 -5.51
N HIS A 563 -38.51 -13.88 -6.13
CA HIS A 563 -38.28 -12.43 -6.23
C HIS A 563 -39.53 -11.65 -6.62
N GLN A 564 -40.50 -12.32 -7.27
CA GLN A 564 -41.81 -11.80 -7.57
C GLN A 564 -42.55 -11.31 -6.30
N ALA A 565 -42.46 -12.04 -5.19
CA ALA A 565 -43.09 -11.66 -3.94
C ALA A 565 -42.52 -10.33 -3.38
N HIS A 566 -41.23 -10.07 -3.62
CA HIS A 566 -40.61 -8.80 -3.24
C HIS A 566 -41.14 -7.64 -4.10
N LEU A 567 -41.33 -7.86 -5.42
CA LEU A 567 -41.88 -6.84 -6.32
C LEU A 567 -43.33 -6.50 -5.99
N GLU A 568 -44.11 -7.48 -5.52
CA GLU A 568 -45.50 -7.27 -5.07
C GLU A 568 -45.58 -6.22 -3.94
N LEU A 569 -44.52 -6.04 -3.16
CA LEU A 569 -44.45 -5.03 -2.09
C LEU A 569 -44.50 -3.61 -2.64
N LEU A 570 -44.21 -3.41 -3.93
CA LEU A 570 -44.33 -2.11 -4.61
C LEU A 570 -45.78 -1.75 -4.97
N PHE A 571 -46.72 -2.72 -4.95
CA PHE A 571 -48.10 -2.53 -5.44
C PHE A 571 -48.79 -1.30 -4.79
N PRO A 572 -48.82 -1.15 -3.46
CA PRO A 572 -49.47 0.04 -2.86
C PRO A 572 -48.87 1.35 -3.34
N LEU A 573 -47.55 1.39 -3.53
CA LEU A 573 -46.83 2.60 -3.96
C LEU A 573 -47.12 2.91 -5.44
N VAL A 574 -47.17 1.88 -6.27
CA VAL A 574 -47.53 2.02 -7.71
C VAL A 574 -48.97 2.53 -7.85
N VAL A 575 -49.91 2.05 -7.03
CA VAL A 575 -51.31 2.56 -7.02
C VAL A 575 -51.32 4.04 -6.70
N LYS A 576 -50.57 4.50 -5.67
CA LYS A 576 -50.46 5.91 -5.32
C LYS A 576 -49.89 6.72 -6.49
N ALA A 577 -48.85 6.19 -7.16
CA ALA A 577 -48.21 6.85 -8.30
C ALA A 577 -49.16 6.94 -9.52
N VAL A 578 -50.03 5.95 -9.77
CA VAL A 578 -51.06 6.01 -10.80
C VAL A 578 -52.02 7.16 -10.51
N GLY A 579 -52.42 7.32 -9.26
CA GLY A 579 -53.30 8.45 -8.84
C GLY A 579 -52.68 9.80 -9.16
N VAL A 580 -51.38 9.98 -8.90
CA VAL A 580 -50.66 11.21 -9.21
C VAL A 580 -50.54 11.41 -10.73
N ALA A 581 -50.15 10.36 -11.46
CA ALA A 581 -49.89 10.45 -12.89
C ALA A 581 -51.16 10.69 -13.69
N GLY A 582 -52.30 10.24 -13.18
CA GLY A 582 -53.62 10.42 -13.81
C GLY A 582 -54.32 11.76 -13.48
N ASP A 583 -53.78 12.53 -12.55
CA ASP A 583 -54.39 13.81 -12.13
C ASP A 583 -54.25 14.84 -13.27
N LYS A 584 -55.36 15.52 -13.60
CA LYS A 584 -55.42 16.52 -14.68
C LYS A 584 -54.50 17.72 -14.45
N ARG A 585 -54.17 18.02 -13.19
CA ARG A 585 -53.36 19.20 -12.80
C ARG A 585 -51.87 19.01 -13.04
N TYR A 586 -51.38 17.78 -12.88
CA TYR A 586 -49.93 17.52 -12.90
C TYR A 586 -49.55 16.11 -13.45
N GLY A 587 -50.46 15.49 -14.15
CA GLY A 587 -50.26 14.15 -14.67
C GLY A 587 -49.20 14.03 -15.79
N ASN A 588 -48.59 12.90 -15.88
CA ASN A 588 -47.59 12.55 -16.90
C ASN A 588 -48.09 11.34 -17.67
N LYS A 589 -48.45 11.51 -18.94
CA LYS A 589 -49.04 10.47 -19.80
C LYS A 589 -48.09 9.27 -20.01
N LYS A 590 -46.77 9.52 -20.17
CA LYS A 590 -45.78 8.45 -20.36
C LYS A 590 -45.65 7.60 -19.09
N ALA A 591 -45.53 8.29 -17.96
CA ALA A 591 -45.44 7.61 -16.66
C ALA A 591 -46.74 6.85 -16.36
N LEU A 592 -47.93 7.44 -16.68
CA LEU A 592 -49.20 6.79 -16.45
C LEU A 592 -49.31 5.46 -17.26
N ALA A 593 -48.95 5.51 -18.53
CA ALA A 593 -49.01 4.31 -19.42
C ALA A 593 -48.10 3.17 -18.91
N LEU A 594 -46.89 3.52 -18.44
CA LEU A 594 -45.97 2.54 -17.86
C LEU A 594 -46.47 2.02 -16.50
N LEU A 595 -46.98 2.92 -15.64
CA LEU A 595 -47.49 2.56 -14.31
C LEU A 595 -48.69 1.59 -14.43
N GLU A 596 -49.56 1.80 -15.42
CA GLU A 596 -50.70 0.91 -15.68
C GLU A 596 -50.21 -0.49 -16.09
N ARG A 597 -49.18 -0.58 -16.93
CA ARG A 597 -48.59 -1.88 -17.33
C ARG A 597 -47.89 -2.56 -16.13
N VAL A 598 -47.12 -1.80 -15.35
CA VAL A 598 -46.46 -2.30 -14.14
C VAL A 598 -47.50 -2.81 -13.13
N LEU A 599 -48.61 -2.07 -12.96
CA LEU A 599 -49.68 -2.46 -12.04
C LEU A 599 -50.31 -3.82 -12.43
N VAL A 600 -50.52 -4.05 -13.73
CA VAL A 600 -51.01 -5.33 -14.24
C VAL A 600 -49.97 -6.43 -14.05
N ALA A 601 -48.68 -6.10 -14.21
CA ALA A 601 -47.58 -7.06 -14.12
C ALA A 601 -47.32 -7.51 -12.68
N ILE A 602 -47.46 -6.60 -11.68
CA ILE A 602 -47.20 -6.89 -10.26
C ILE A 602 -48.39 -7.57 -9.56
N ARG A 603 -49.61 -7.47 -10.15
CA ARG A 603 -50.82 -8.08 -9.61
C ARG A 603 -50.82 -9.61 -9.84
#